data_0dea5e6f93e4918d69a707c2063cde1e
#
_entry.id   0dea5e6f93e4918d69a707c2063cde1e
#
_cell.length_a   1.000
_cell.length_b   1.000
_cell.length_c   1.000
_cell.angle_alpha   90.00
_cell.angle_beta   90.00
_cell.angle_gamma   90.00
#
_symmetry.space_group_name_H-M   'P 1'
#
loop_
_entity.id
_entity.type
_entity.pdbx_description
1 polymer ?
#
loop_
_entity_poly.entity_id
_entity_poly.type
_entity_poly.pdbx_seq_one_letter_code
_entity_poly.pdbx_strand_id
1 'polypeptide(L)'
;MTLENRPDEAGSPDNGEGTAGPITPAMLEAAERLAGINFTDAERRTIADTMDEQVGIFARRVKMGELPNDLAPALVFRALPPGRALDPVTSTGDPGLIVGKAGPCPADETDIAFASIGELATWIRRGDLTSERLTDIYLRRIDRLDPELHCMITVTADRARRQARAADAALAAGEDRGPLHGIPYGAKDIVDVEGIRATWGAAPFRDRVASTTATVIERLDAHHAVMLGKTAVGALAYGDIWFDEKCRNPWNLEQGSSGSSAGSASGTAAGLMAFSLGSETYGSIVSPCVRCGATGLRPTFGRVSKAGVMSLCWSLDKIGPITRRTVDTAYVLAAIQGLDPRDPSSVGVPFASDPERPIEGLRIGWNPAWFESAGDADRAVLDHLRRSGCRMVEVDLPTLPWESLLVPLYAESAAAFESLTRDDRDDEMVWQAPEAWPNTFRRSWFIPAVEAVQSDRVRRMAMNAMAEVMEKVDALALPPFAAGLLLITNATGHPTLVLPTSEDGSTPSGGFTFIGRLFDEGTLIRLGRSVEQGLSPRTLRPPLG
;
A
#
# COMPACT_ATOMS: atom_id res chain seq x y z
N MET A 1 -29.84 -11.78 -18.44
CA MET A 1 -29.23 -13.05 -18.84
C MET A 1 -29.64 -14.07 -17.82
N THR A 2 -30.45 -15.03 -18.26
CA THR A 2 -31.12 -16.06 -17.48
C THR A 2 -30.11 -17.06 -16.92
N LEU A 3 -30.22 -17.33 -15.62
CA LEU A 3 -29.49 -18.40 -14.95
C LEU A 3 -30.13 -19.74 -15.34
N GLU A 4 -29.48 -20.53 -16.17
CA GLU A 4 -29.83 -21.92 -16.44
C GLU A 4 -29.13 -22.87 -15.47
N ASN A 5 -29.93 -23.83 -14.97
CA ASN A 5 -29.55 -24.91 -14.05
C ASN A 5 -28.33 -25.71 -14.51
N ARG A 6 -27.40 -25.98 -13.59
CA ARG A 6 -26.47 -27.11 -13.69
C ARG A 6 -26.91 -28.25 -12.77
N PRO A 7 -26.80 -29.49 -13.22
CA PRO A 7 -27.21 -30.65 -12.43
C PRO A 7 -26.20 -30.97 -11.32
N ASP A 8 -26.75 -31.48 -10.22
CA ASP A 8 -26.06 -32.06 -9.07
C ASP A 8 -25.12 -33.20 -9.51
N GLU A 9 -23.84 -33.15 -9.06
CA GLU A 9 -23.07 -34.35 -8.75
C GLU A 9 -21.84 -34.04 -7.88
N ALA A 10 -21.69 -34.86 -6.85
CA ALA A 10 -20.59 -35.08 -5.94
C ALA A 10 -20.77 -34.49 -4.53
N GLY A 11 -21.08 -35.39 -3.62
CA GLY A 11 -21.31 -35.13 -2.20
C GLY A 11 -20.14 -34.44 -1.52
N SER A 12 -20.44 -33.28 -0.97
CA SER A 12 -19.70 -32.68 0.10
C SER A 12 -19.77 -33.58 1.34
N PRO A 13 -18.70 -33.69 2.14
CA PRO A 13 -18.82 -34.33 3.44
C PRO A 13 -19.89 -33.58 4.24
N ASP A 14 -20.73 -34.37 4.86
CA ASP A 14 -21.79 -33.99 5.77
C ASP A 14 -21.14 -33.24 6.96
N ASN A 15 -20.95 -31.93 6.82
CA ASN A 15 -20.68 -31.05 7.94
C ASN A 15 -21.98 -31.00 8.74
N GLY A 16 -22.05 -31.88 9.74
CA GLY A 16 -23.18 -32.13 10.57
C GLY A 16 -24.02 -30.88 10.78
N GLU A 17 -25.29 -30.94 10.42
CA GLU A 17 -26.32 -30.07 10.97
C GLU A 17 -26.30 -30.27 12.48
N GLY A 18 -25.34 -29.62 13.14
CA GLY A 18 -25.47 -29.30 14.54
C GLY A 18 -26.67 -28.41 14.62
N THR A 19 -27.81 -28.98 14.90
CA THR A 19 -28.98 -28.25 15.38
C THR A 19 -28.53 -27.57 16.67
N ALA A 20 -27.92 -26.37 16.56
CA ALA A 20 -27.72 -25.52 17.71
C ALA A 20 -29.09 -25.40 18.36
N GLY A 21 -29.22 -25.82 19.61
CA GLY A 21 -30.47 -25.69 20.33
C GLY A 21 -30.95 -24.22 20.30
N PRO A 22 -32.20 -23.94 20.70
CA PRO A 22 -32.77 -22.62 20.63
C PRO A 22 -31.89 -21.62 21.40
N ILE A 23 -31.79 -20.40 20.90
CA ILE A 23 -31.07 -19.30 21.57
C ILE A 23 -31.74 -19.07 22.93
N THR A 24 -30.95 -19.07 24.00
CA THR A 24 -31.46 -18.93 25.35
C THR A 24 -31.11 -17.57 25.98
N PRO A 25 -31.89 -17.08 26.95
CA PRO A 25 -31.54 -15.86 27.71
C PRO A 25 -30.14 -15.88 28.34
N ALA A 26 -29.66 -17.05 28.78
CA ALA A 26 -28.31 -17.20 29.35
C ALA A 26 -27.21 -17.02 28.30
N MET A 27 -27.43 -17.46 27.04
CA MET A 27 -26.50 -17.18 25.95
C MET A 27 -26.45 -15.69 25.63
N LEU A 28 -27.58 -14.97 25.71
CA LEU A 28 -27.65 -13.52 25.51
C LEU A 28 -26.92 -12.78 26.61
N GLU A 29 -27.08 -13.16 27.87
CA GLU A 29 -26.36 -12.59 29.00
C GLU A 29 -24.84 -12.73 28.85
N ALA A 30 -24.36 -13.87 28.37
CA ALA A 30 -22.94 -14.05 28.06
C ALA A 30 -22.49 -13.14 26.90
N ALA A 31 -23.29 -13.00 25.85
CA ALA A 31 -23.01 -12.17 24.69
C ALA A 31 -23.02 -10.66 25.00
N GLU A 32 -23.86 -10.21 25.92
CA GLU A 32 -23.93 -8.81 26.40
C GLU A 32 -22.56 -8.29 26.87
N ARG A 33 -21.77 -9.14 27.54
CA ARG A 33 -20.41 -8.78 27.99
C ARG A 33 -19.47 -8.47 26.82
N LEU A 34 -19.64 -9.15 25.70
CA LEU A 34 -18.86 -8.88 24.48
C LEU A 34 -19.34 -7.61 23.79
N ALA A 35 -20.64 -7.34 23.82
CA ALA A 35 -21.26 -6.16 23.21
C ALA A 35 -21.18 -4.90 24.10
N GLY A 36 -20.79 -5.01 25.38
CA GLY A 36 -20.72 -3.88 26.32
C GLY A 36 -22.08 -3.27 26.66
N ILE A 37 -23.14 -4.08 26.66
CA ILE A 37 -24.53 -3.68 26.95
C ILE A 37 -25.14 -4.56 28.02
N ASN A 38 -26.30 -4.14 28.57
CA ASN A 38 -27.06 -4.91 29.54
C ASN A 38 -28.55 -4.82 29.22
N PHE A 39 -29.23 -5.96 29.27
CA PHE A 39 -30.68 -6.06 29.17
C PHE A 39 -31.28 -6.58 30.48
N THR A 40 -32.55 -6.35 30.67
CA THR A 40 -33.33 -6.98 31.73
C THR A 40 -33.68 -8.43 31.35
N ASP A 41 -34.02 -9.25 32.35
CA ASP A 41 -34.47 -10.64 32.10
C ASP A 41 -35.70 -10.72 31.19
N ALA A 42 -36.59 -9.71 31.24
CA ALA A 42 -37.74 -9.64 30.35
C ALA A 42 -37.34 -9.37 28.92
N GLU A 43 -36.42 -8.45 28.67
CA GLU A 43 -35.88 -8.14 27.36
C GLU A 43 -35.10 -9.32 26.79
N ARG A 44 -34.27 -10.01 27.58
CA ARG A 44 -33.56 -11.22 27.12
C ARG A 44 -34.52 -12.32 26.63
N ARG A 45 -35.62 -12.53 27.33
CA ARG A 45 -36.64 -13.50 26.90
C ARG A 45 -37.23 -13.10 25.54
N THR A 46 -37.63 -11.83 25.40
CA THR A 46 -38.19 -11.33 24.14
C THR A 46 -37.20 -11.41 23.00
N ILE A 47 -35.91 -11.12 23.22
CA ILE A 47 -34.84 -11.24 22.23
C ILE A 47 -34.68 -12.70 21.84
N ALA A 48 -34.61 -13.63 22.82
CA ALA A 48 -34.42 -15.06 22.55
C ALA A 48 -35.53 -15.63 21.64
N ASP A 49 -36.78 -15.22 21.84
CA ASP A 49 -37.94 -15.67 21.05
C ASP A 49 -37.86 -15.27 19.55
N THR A 50 -37.04 -14.26 19.20
CA THR A 50 -36.95 -13.72 17.82
C THR A 50 -35.57 -13.92 17.18
N MET A 51 -34.55 -14.33 17.95
CA MET A 51 -33.16 -14.38 17.49
C MET A 51 -32.92 -15.47 16.44
N ASP A 52 -33.67 -16.58 16.49
CA ASP A 52 -33.55 -17.67 15.51
C ASP A 52 -33.86 -17.20 14.09
N GLU A 53 -34.78 -16.24 13.91
CA GLU A 53 -35.04 -15.64 12.60
C GLU A 53 -33.80 -14.91 12.07
N GLN A 54 -33.13 -14.11 12.92
CA GLN A 54 -31.93 -13.37 12.55
C GLN A 54 -30.78 -14.32 12.20
N VAL A 55 -30.55 -15.36 13.01
CA VAL A 55 -29.54 -16.40 12.72
C VAL A 55 -29.85 -17.11 11.41
N GLY A 56 -31.14 -17.37 11.14
CA GLY A 56 -31.61 -17.95 9.88
C GLY A 56 -31.28 -17.08 8.67
N ILE A 57 -31.31 -15.73 8.79
CA ILE A 57 -30.86 -14.81 7.70
C ILE A 57 -29.37 -15.03 7.40
N PHE A 58 -28.54 -15.10 8.44
CA PHE A 58 -27.10 -15.31 8.27
C PHE A 58 -26.80 -16.68 7.64
N ALA A 59 -27.47 -17.74 8.09
CA ALA A 59 -27.32 -19.07 7.54
C ALA A 59 -27.69 -19.14 6.04
N ARG A 60 -28.78 -18.45 5.64
CA ARG A 60 -29.15 -18.35 4.21
C ARG A 60 -28.10 -17.61 3.39
N ARG A 61 -27.50 -16.54 3.93
CA ARG A 61 -26.42 -15.82 3.25
C ARG A 61 -25.21 -16.74 3.05
N VAL A 62 -24.80 -17.48 4.09
CA VAL A 62 -23.66 -18.41 4.01
C VAL A 62 -23.88 -19.51 2.94
N LYS A 63 -25.11 -20.00 2.78
CA LYS A 63 -25.46 -20.97 1.71
C LYS A 63 -25.29 -20.44 0.28
N MET A 64 -25.09 -19.13 0.08
CA MET A 64 -24.72 -18.57 -1.23
C MET A 64 -23.27 -18.91 -1.64
N GLY A 65 -22.47 -19.41 -0.71
CA GLY A 65 -21.07 -19.66 -0.91
C GLY A 65 -20.16 -18.44 -0.64
N GLU A 66 -18.89 -18.59 -0.96
CA GLU A 66 -17.90 -17.53 -0.83
C GLU A 66 -18.16 -16.38 -1.81
N LEU A 67 -18.10 -15.15 -1.32
CA LEU A 67 -18.16 -13.96 -2.17
C LEU A 67 -16.73 -13.64 -2.68
N PRO A 68 -16.58 -13.23 -3.95
CA PRO A 68 -15.28 -12.85 -4.49
C PRO A 68 -14.59 -11.77 -3.66
N ASN A 69 -13.30 -11.91 -3.40
CA ASN A 69 -12.53 -10.97 -2.60
C ASN A 69 -12.55 -9.53 -3.17
N ASP A 70 -12.61 -9.39 -4.48
CA ASP A 70 -12.67 -8.10 -5.19
C ASP A 70 -14.08 -7.48 -5.24
N LEU A 71 -15.12 -8.20 -4.76
CA LEU A 71 -16.47 -7.67 -4.65
C LEU A 71 -16.58 -6.72 -3.46
N ALA A 72 -16.38 -5.44 -3.70
CA ALA A 72 -16.47 -4.41 -2.66
C ALA A 72 -17.91 -4.21 -2.15
N PRO A 73 -18.07 -3.81 -0.86
CA PRO A 73 -19.37 -3.41 -0.31
C PRO A 73 -20.02 -2.29 -1.13
N ALA A 74 -21.36 -2.25 -1.14
CA ALA A 74 -22.13 -1.20 -1.82
C ALA A 74 -21.89 0.21 -1.23
N LEU A 75 -21.52 0.29 0.07
CA LEU A 75 -21.10 1.55 0.69
C LEU A 75 -19.63 1.77 0.41
N VAL A 76 -19.33 2.69 -0.50
CA VAL A 76 -17.97 3.00 -0.94
C VAL A 76 -17.44 4.20 -0.18
N PHE A 77 -16.29 4.05 0.47
CA PHE A 77 -15.59 5.15 1.13
C PHE A 77 -15.14 6.21 0.11
N ARG A 78 -15.32 7.49 0.47
CA ARG A 78 -14.82 8.65 -0.26
C ARG A 78 -14.00 9.52 0.68
N ALA A 79 -12.75 9.77 0.33
CA ALA A 79 -11.84 10.55 1.17
C ALA A 79 -12.28 12.01 1.33
N LEU A 80 -12.90 12.61 0.31
CA LEU A 80 -13.38 13.99 0.37
C LEU A 80 -14.67 14.09 1.20
N PRO A 81 -14.69 14.88 2.29
CA PRO A 81 -15.90 15.09 3.08
C PRO A 81 -17.00 15.78 2.26
N PRO A 82 -18.30 15.47 2.52
CA PRO A 82 -19.41 16.15 1.88
C PRO A 82 -19.36 17.67 2.07
N GLY A 83 -19.65 18.42 1.01
CA GLY A 83 -19.64 19.89 1.03
C GLY A 83 -18.26 20.53 0.91
N ARG A 84 -17.19 19.74 0.89
CA ARG A 84 -15.83 20.23 0.61
C ARG A 84 -15.53 20.12 -0.89
N ALA A 85 -14.88 21.12 -1.44
CA ALA A 85 -14.31 21.07 -2.79
C ALA A 85 -12.82 20.70 -2.69
N LEU A 86 -12.30 20.05 -3.73
CA LEU A 86 -10.86 19.96 -3.90
C LEU A 86 -10.32 21.34 -4.24
N ASP A 87 -9.19 21.69 -3.64
CA ASP A 87 -8.45 22.86 -4.09
C ASP A 87 -8.15 22.70 -5.59
N PRO A 88 -8.24 23.79 -6.38
CA PRO A 88 -7.85 23.73 -7.78
C PRO A 88 -6.43 23.18 -7.87
N VAL A 89 -6.23 22.13 -8.65
CA VAL A 89 -4.88 21.62 -8.95
C VAL A 89 -4.16 22.78 -9.67
N THR A 90 -3.27 23.46 -8.95
CA THR A 90 -2.61 24.68 -9.44
C THR A 90 -1.53 24.39 -10.49
N SER A 91 -1.21 23.14 -10.73
CA SER A 91 -0.30 22.70 -11.78
C SER A 91 -1.09 22.12 -12.94
N THR A 92 -1.39 22.97 -13.93
CA THR A 92 -1.79 22.54 -15.26
C THR A 92 -0.51 22.24 -16.05
N GLY A 93 -0.09 20.99 -16.09
CA GLY A 93 1.07 20.55 -16.87
C GLY A 93 1.15 19.04 -16.83
N ASP A 94 1.56 18.46 -17.92
CA ASP A 94 2.20 17.17 -17.95
C ASP A 94 3.22 17.16 -16.78
N PRO A 95 3.21 16.15 -15.87
CA PRO A 95 4.20 16.10 -14.81
C PRO A 95 5.57 16.22 -15.48
N GLY A 96 6.14 17.44 -15.45
CA GLY A 96 7.30 17.84 -16.24
C GLY A 96 8.43 16.86 -16.01
N LEU A 97 8.47 15.85 -16.83
CA LEU A 97 9.36 14.72 -16.69
C LEU A 97 10.77 15.21 -17.02
N ILE A 98 11.57 15.44 -16.01
CA ILE A 98 12.96 15.82 -16.15
C ILE A 98 13.75 14.61 -16.62
N VAL A 99 13.48 14.24 -17.87
CA VAL A 99 14.29 13.28 -18.59
C VAL A 99 15.32 14.09 -19.35
N GLY A 100 16.54 14.24 -18.84
CA GLY A 100 17.48 14.93 -19.69
C GLY A 100 18.80 15.42 -19.11
N LYS A 101 19.09 15.26 -17.83
CA LYS A 101 20.36 15.70 -17.23
C LYS A 101 21.26 14.56 -16.74
N ALA A 102 21.09 13.33 -17.26
CA ALA A 102 21.99 12.25 -16.92
C ALA A 102 23.37 12.47 -17.55
N GLY A 103 24.42 12.23 -16.78
CA GLY A 103 25.79 12.09 -17.28
C GLY A 103 25.92 10.91 -18.26
N PRO A 104 27.13 10.52 -18.64
CA PRO A 104 27.37 9.31 -19.43
C PRO A 104 26.89 8.06 -18.66
N CYS A 105 26.44 7.03 -19.38
CA CYS A 105 26.07 5.75 -18.78
C CYS A 105 27.32 5.12 -18.13
N PRO A 106 27.27 4.72 -16.85
CA PRO A 106 28.39 4.09 -16.17
C PRO A 106 28.76 2.74 -16.83
N ALA A 107 30.03 2.36 -16.71
CA ALA A 107 30.49 1.03 -17.10
C ALA A 107 30.12 -0.03 -16.05
N ASP A 108 30.11 0.35 -14.76
CA ASP A 108 29.79 -0.53 -13.65
C ASP A 108 28.29 -0.82 -13.59
N GLU A 109 27.93 -2.10 -13.56
CA GLU A 109 26.53 -2.56 -13.54
C GLU A 109 25.83 -2.22 -12.21
N THR A 110 26.58 -2.11 -11.11
CA THR A 110 26.04 -1.68 -9.82
C THR A 110 25.61 -0.22 -9.88
N ASP A 111 26.44 0.65 -10.48
CA ASP A 111 26.07 2.05 -10.68
C ASP A 111 24.82 2.21 -11.54
N ILE A 112 24.71 1.40 -12.61
CA ILE A 112 23.49 1.35 -13.44
C ILE A 112 22.29 0.90 -12.60
N ALA A 113 22.42 -0.15 -11.79
CA ALA A 113 21.33 -0.71 -11.00
C ALA A 113 20.80 0.27 -9.94
N PHE A 114 21.64 1.18 -9.44
CA PHE A 114 21.26 2.19 -8.45
C PHE A 114 20.90 3.56 -9.05
N ALA A 115 20.95 3.71 -10.36
CA ALA A 115 20.56 4.95 -11.03
C ALA A 115 19.06 5.24 -10.84
N SER A 116 18.68 6.52 -10.91
CA SER A 116 17.30 6.96 -10.92
C SER A 116 16.57 6.55 -12.21
N ILE A 117 15.25 6.49 -12.16
CA ILE A 117 14.43 6.24 -13.37
C ILE A 117 14.75 7.29 -14.45
N GLY A 118 14.92 8.55 -14.06
CA GLY A 118 15.26 9.63 -15.01
C GLY A 118 16.59 9.42 -15.72
N GLU A 119 17.62 8.93 -15.02
CA GLU A 119 18.93 8.59 -15.60
C GLU A 119 18.80 7.38 -16.54
N LEU A 120 18.20 6.29 -16.07
CA LEU A 120 17.96 5.08 -16.85
C LEU A 120 17.20 5.39 -18.15
N ALA A 121 16.10 6.11 -18.04
CA ALA A 121 15.30 6.53 -19.19
C ALA A 121 16.08 7.40 -20.19
N THR A 122 16.98 8.26 -19.68
CA THR A 122 17.84 9.09 -20.54
C THR A 122 18.86 8.24 -21.31
N TRP A 123 19.53 7.29 -20.64
CA TRP A 123 20.49 6.40 -21.30
C TRP A 123 19.83 5.48 -22.32
N ILE A 124 18.61 4.98 -22.03
CA ILE A 124 17.85 4.16 -22.98
C ILE A 124 17.53 4.98 -24.24
N ARG A 125 17.05 6.23 -24.11
CA ARG A 125 16.74 7.11 -25.24
C ARG A 125 17.95 7.51 -26.08
N ARG A 126 19.13 7.63 -25.46
CA ARG A 126 20.39 7.90 -26.17
C ARG A 126 20.97 6.67 -26.87
N GLY A 127 20.48 5.47 -26.55
CA GLY A 127 21.06 4.21 -26.99
C GLY A 127 22.34 3.81 -26.23
N ASP A 128 22.68 4.50 -25.13
CA ASP A 128 23.80 4.15 -24.24
C ASP A 128 23.53 2.86 -23.46
N LEU A 129 22.25 2.54 -23.25
CA LEU A 129 21.74 1.37 -22.54
C LEU A 129 20.51 0.84 -23.28
N THR A 130 20.35 -0.49 -23.39
CA THR A 130 19.12 -1.11 -23.86
C THR A 130 18.27 -1.58 -22.67
N SER A 131 16.94 -1.65 -22.85
CA SER A 131 16.03 -2.22 -21.86
C SER A 131 16.39 -3.70 -21.59
N GLU A 132 16.76 -4.46 -22.63
CA GLU A 132 17.18 -5.85 -22.47
C GLU A 132 18.43 -5.96 -21.58
N ARG A 133 19.48 -5.15 -21.83
CA ARG A 133 20.68 -5.14 -20.99
C ARG A 133 20.35 -4.75 -19.53
N LEU A 134 19.54 -3.72 -19.33
CA LEU A 134 19.11 -3.28 -18.00
C LEU A 134 18.33 -4.38 -17.27
N THR A 135 17.43 -5.06 -17.98
CA THR A 135 16.66 -6.19 -17.46
C THR A 135 17.58 -7.33 -17.02
N ASP A 136 18.57 -7.68 -17.83
CA ASP A 136 19.53 -8.73 -17.49
C ASP A 136 20.43 -8.34 -16.30
N ILE A 137 20.79 -7.06 -16.14
CA ILE A 137 21.50 -6.58 -14.96
C ILE A 137 20.67 -6.86 -13.70
N TYR A 138 19.40 -6.49 -13.67
CA TYR A 138 18.54 -6.73 -12.52
C TYR A 138 18.27 -8.22 -12.28
N LEU A 139 18.04 -9.02 -13.32
CA LEU A 139 17.84 -10.46 -13.17
C LEU A 139 19.07 -11.15 -12.56
N ARG A 140 20.29 -10.80 -13.00
CA ARG A 140 21.53 -11.33 -12.38
C ARG A 140 21.68 -10.89 -10.93
N ARG A 141 21.29 -9.66 -10.59
CA ARG A 141 21.32 -9.18 -9.20
C ARG A 141 20.29 -9.91 -8.33
N ILE A 142 19.08 -10.17 -8.86
CA ILE A 142 18.07 -10.98 -8.16
C ILE A 142 18.64 -12.39 -7.90
N ASP A 143 19.16 -13.05 -8.93
CA ASP A 143 19.71 -14.41 -8.81
C ASP A 143 20.84 -14.51 -7.77
N ARG A 144 21.66 -13.46 -7.65
CA ARG A 144 22.76 -13.41 -6.68
C ARG A 144 22.34 -13.05 -5.26
N LEU A 145 21.44 -12.09 -5.08
CA LEU A 145 21.17 -11.47 -3.77
C LEU A 145 19.86 -11.92 -3.14
N ASP A 146 18.90 -12.38 -3.93
CA ASP A 146 17.60 -12.79 -3.39
C ASP A 146 17.65 -14.05 -2.51
N PRO A 147 18.56 -15.01 -2.70
CA PRO A 147 18.73 -16.14 -1.75
C PRO A 147 18.99 -15.72 -0.29
N GLU A 148 19.52 -14.51 -0.06
CA GLU A 148 19.73 -13.98 1.29
C GLU A 148 18.61 -13.00 1.70
N LEU A 149 17.99 -12.31 0.73
CA LEU A 149 16.99 -11.27 1.00
C LEU A 149 15.56 -11.80 1.09
N HIS A 150 15.24 -12.89 0.39
CA HIS A 150 13.90 -13.47 0.27
C HIS A 150 12.84 -12.42 -0.11
N CYS A 151 13.19 -11.53 -1.02
CA CYS A 151 12.33 -10.41 -1.43
C CYS A 151 11.51 -10.69 -2.71
N MET A 152 11.72 -11.84 -3.38
CA MET A 152 10.98 -12.27 -4.56
C MET A 152 10.24 -13.58 -4.31
N ILE A 153 8.91 -13.61 -4.52
CA ILE A 153 8.11 -14.85 -4.47
C ILE A 153 8.13 -15.56 -5.83
N THR A 154 8.09 -14.79 -6.93
CA THR A 154 8.08 -15.33 -8.28
C THR A 154 8.88 -14.43 -9.21
N VAL A 155 9.93 -14.95 -9.81
CA VAL A 155 10.69 -14.25 -10.87
C VAL A 155 10.13 -14.64 -12.24
N THR A 156 9.86 -13.66 -13.10
CA THR A 156 9.27 -13.85 -14.43
C THR A 156 10.27 -13.50 -15.55
N ALA A 157 11.48 -14.09 -15.50
CA ALA A 157 12.61 -13.72 -16.34
C ALA A 157 12.30 -13.75 -17.85
N ASP A 158 11.60 -14.80 -18.34
CA ASP A 158 11.26 -14.90 -19.76
C ASP A 158 10.27 -13.82 -20.20
N ARG A 159 9.27 -13.49 -19.35
CA ARG A 159 8.36 -12.36 -19.60
C ARG A 159 9.14 -11.06 -19.63
N ALA A 160 9.98 -10.81 -18.63
CA ALA A 160 10.77 -9.60 -18.52
C ALA A 160 11.63 -9.37 -19.77
N ARG A 161 12.35 -10.39 -20.23
CA ARG A 161 13.17 -10.30 -21.46
C ARG A 161 12.33 -10.06 -22.70
N ARG A 162 11.16 -10.71 -22.84
CA ARG A 162 10.25 -10.43 -23.96
C ARG A 162 9.75 -8.99 -23.95
N GLN A 163 9.34 -8.48 -22.79
CA GLN A 163 8.90 -7.09 -22.65
C GLN A 163 10.04 -6.10 -22.94
N ALA A 164 11.24 -6.36 -22.46
CA ALA A 164 12.41 -5.51 -22.69
C ALA A 164 12.76 -5.40 -24.18
N ARG A 165 12.82 -6.54 -24.90
CA ARG A 165 13.04 -6.53 -26.35
C ARG A 165 11.92 -5.81 -27.12
N ALA A 166 10.67 -5.96 -26.67
CA ALA A 166 9.55 -5.24 -27.29
C ALA A 166 9.66 -3.72 -27.05
N ALA A 167 10.09 -3.31 -25.85
CA ALA A 167 10.34 -1.90 -25.54
C ALA A 167 11.48 -1.33 -26.41
N ASP A 168 12.62 -2.03 -26.53
CA ASP A 168 13.73 -1.60 -27.38
C ASP A 168 13.29 -1.48 -28.85
N ALA A 169 12.51 -2.43 -29.36
CA ALA A 169 12.01 -2.41 -30.75
C ALA A 169 11.03 -1.25 -30.98
N ALA A 170 10.12 -0.97 -30.02
CA ALA A 170 9.18 0.14 -30.09
C ALA A 170 9.92 1.49 -30.11
N LEU A 171 10.92 1.66 -29.24
CA LEU A 171 11.74 2.87 -29.21
C LEU A 171 12.51 3.09 -30.54
N ALA A 172 13.08 2.00 -31.09
CA ALA A 172 13.76 2.05 -32.39
C ALA A 172 12.80 2.40 -33.55
N ALA A 173 11.51 2.08 -33.42
CA ALA A 173 10.46 2.48 -34.35
C ALA A 173 9.92 3.92 -34.11
N GLY A 174 10.47 4.63 -33.13
CA GLY A 174 10.04 6.00 -32.76
C GLY A 174 8.87 6.07 -31.79
N GLU A 175 8.47 4.95 -31.19
CA GLU A 175 7.39 4.88 -30.20
C GLU A 175 7.96 5.04 -28.77
N ASP A 176 8.08 6.27 -28.31
CA ASP A 176 8.43 6.57 -26.92
C ASP A 176 7.16 6.70 -26.05
N ARG A 177 7.04 5.87 -25.01
CA ARG A 177 5.90 5.82 -24.08
C ARG A 177 6.15 6.54 -22.75
N GLY A 178 7.15 7.41 -22.70
CA GLY A 178 7.45 8.21 -21.50
C GLY A 178 8.50 7.56 -20.57
N PRO A 179 8.72 8.13 -19.38
CA PRO A 179 9.86 7.81 -18.52
C PRO A 179 9.99 6.36 -18.08
N LEU A 180 8.89 5.62 -18.06
CA LEU A 180 8.89 4.21 -17.67
C LEU A 180 9.14 3.25 -18.83
N HIS A 181 9.33 3.77 -20.05
CA HIS A 181 9.59 2.97 -21.24
C HIS A 181 10.87 2.15 -21.08
N GLY A 182 10.72 0.82 -21.06
CA GLY A 182 11.83 -0.11 -20.91
C GLY A 182 12.41 -0.23 -19.49
N ILE A 183 11.75 0.35 -18.47
CA ILE A 183 12.23 0.37 -17.08
C ILE A 183 11.74 -0.86 -16.30
N PRO A 184 12.65 -1.67 -15.72
CA PRO A 184 12.28 -2.86 -14.96
C PRO A 184 11.74 -2.57 -13.55
N TYR A 185 10.67 -3.31 -13.16
CA TYR A 185 10.01 -3.14 -11.87
C TYR A 185 9.56 -4.47 -11.24
N GLY A 186 9.25 -4.42 -9.93
CA GLY A 186 8.62 -5.49 -9.17
C GLY A 186 7.19 -5.16 -8.77
N ALA A 187 6.29 -6.14 -8.81
CA ALA A 187 4.91 -5.99 -8.37
C ALA A 187 4.68 -6.79 -7.08
N LYS A 188 4.18 -6.15 -6.02
CA LYS A 188 3.81 -6.83 -4.77
C LYS A 188 2.88 -8.01 -5.05
N ASP A 189 3.08 -9.14 -4.37
CA ASP A 189 2.41 -10.41 -4.71
C ASP A 189 0.93 -10.49 -4.36
N ILE A 190 0.30 -9.35 -4.13
CA ILE A 190 -1.16 -9.19 -4.08
C ILE A 190 -1.74 -8.65 -5.39
N VAL A 191 -0.89 -8.22 -6.33
CA VAL A 191 -1.29 -7.64 -7.63
C VAL A 191 -1.39 -8.76 -8.65
N ASP A 192 -2.55 -9.00 -9.19
CA ASP A 192 -2.81 -10.08 -10.14
C ASP A 192 -2.23 -9.76 -11.52
N VAL A 193 -1.65 -10.78 -12.15
CA VAL A 193 -1.22 -10.79 -13.54
C VAL A 193 -1.64 -12.13 -14.14
N GLU A 194 -2.48 -12.11 -15.14
CA GLU A 194 -3.04 -13.31 -15.75
C GLU A 194 -1.98 -14.38 -16.07
N GLY A 195 -2.24 -15.61 -15.64
CA GLY A 195 -1.34 -16.74 -15.84
C GLY A 195 -0.10 -16.77 -14.92
N ILE A 196 0.08 -15.81 -14.02
CA ILE A 196 1.18 -15.77 -13.06
C ILE A 196 0.65 -16.04 -11.65
N ARG A 197 1.46 -16.74 -10.85
CA ARG A 197 1.13 -16.95 -9.44
C ARG A 197 0.98 -15.62 -8.72
N ALA A 198 -0.06 -15.53 -7.88
CA ALA A 198 -0.32 -14.43 -6.98
C ALA A 198 -0.81 -15.04 -5.66
N THR A 199 0.14 -15.28 -4.77
CA THR A 199 -0.03 -16.16 -3.60
C THR A 199 -0.48 -15.41 -2.35
N TRP A 200 -0.52 -14.08 -2.42
CA TRP A 200 -0.83 -13.20 -1.28
C TRP A 200 0.10 -13.43 -0.07
N GLY A 201 1.25 -14.09 -0.29
CA GLY A 201 2.22 -14.46 0.74
C GLY A 201 1.72 -15.51 1.75
N ALA A 202 0.55 -16.08 1.55
CA ALA A 202 -0.13 -16.96 2.51
C ALA A 202 -0.21 -18.41 2.01
N ALA A 203 0.06 -19.36 2.90
CA ALA A 203 0.08 -20.77 2.58
C ALA A 203 -1.22 -21.29 1.93
N PRO A 204 -2.44 -20.89 2.38
CA PRO A 204 -3.69 -21.30 1.75
C PRO A 204 -3.81 -20.94 0.25
N PHE A 205 -3.03 -19.95 -0.20
CA PHE A 205 -3.05 -19.44 -1.58
C PHE A 205 -1.75 -19.70 -2.34
N ARG A 206 -0.86 -20.56 -1.83
CA ARG A 206 0.48 -20.83 -2.39
C ARG A 206 0.48 -21.13 -3.89
N ASP A 207 -0.52 -21.85 -4.37
CA ASP A 207 -0.62 -22.31 -5.76
C ASP A 207 -1.66 -21.51 -6.58
N ARG A 208 -2.20 -20.43 -6.02
CA ARG A 208 -3.16 -19.58 -6.71
C ARG A 208 -2.51 -18.94 -7.93
N VAL A 209 -3.10 -19.15 -9.11
CA VAL A 209 -2.73 -18.48 -10.36
C VAL A 209 -3.82 -17.45 -10.69
N ALA A 210 -3.40 -16.23 -10.99
CA ALA A 210 -4.33 -15.16 -11.33
C ALA A 210 -5.02 -15.42 -12.69
N SER A 211 -6.33 -15.19 -12.75
CA SER A 211 -7.14 -15.33 -13.97
C SER A 211 -7.36 -14.00 -14.70
N THR A 212 -6.94 -12.89 -14.10
CA THR A 212 -7.07 -11.53 -14.64
C THR A 212 -5.80 -10.73 -14.40
N THR A 213 -5.68 -9.60 -15.10
CA THR A 213 -4.58 -8.64 -14.88
C THR A 213 -5.12 -7.38 -14.20
N ALA A 214 -4.43 -6.93 -13.16
CA ALA A 214 -4.75 -5.71 -12.44
C ALA A 214 -4.56 -4.45 -13.30
N THR A 215 -5.43 -3.46 -13.12
CA THR A 215 -5.36 -2.18 -13.85
C THR A 215 -4.00 -1.52 -13.79
N VAL A 216 -3.33 -1.55 -12.63
CA VAL A 216 -1.99 -0.95 -12.47
C VAL A 216 -0.94 -1.62 -13.35
N ILE A 217 -1.06 -2.93 -13.61
CA ILE A 217 -0.17 -3.66 -14.51
C ILE A 217 -0.50 -3.32 -15.97
N GLU A 218 -1.80 -3.32 -16.36
CA GLU A 218 -2.22 -2.92 -17.70
C GLU A 218 -1.70 -1.52 -18.07
N ARG A 219 -1.76 -0.59 -17.12
CA ARG A 219 -1.24 0.77 -17.30
C ARG A 219 0.29 0.80 -17.44
N LEU A 220 1.02 0.04 -16.62
CA LEU A 220 2.47 -0.08 -16.76
C LEU A 220 2.89 -0.77 -18.07
N ASP A 221 2.15 -1.81 -18.48
CA ASP A 221 2.39 -2.46 -19.79
C ASP A 221 2.14 -1.47 -20.94
N ALA A 222 1.15 -0.58 -20.86
CA ALA A 222 0.89 0.48 -21.84
C ALA A 222 2.04 1.51 -21.93
N HIS A 223 2.84 1.66 -20.87
CA HIS A 223 4.06 2.46 -20.84
C HIS A 223 5.31 1.67 -21.21
N HIS A 224 5.19 0.42 -21.66
CA HIS A 224 6.29 -0.49 -21.93
C HIS A 224 7.25 -0.70 -20.74
N ALA A 225 6.77 -0.59 -19.51
CA ALA A 225 7.54 -0.97 -18.33
C ALA A 225 7.73 -2.50 -18.26
N VAL A 226 8.83 -2.96 -17.68
CA VAL A 226 9.24 -4.37 -17.72
C VAL A 226 9.04 -5.03 -16.35
N MET A 227 8.12 -5.98 -16.22
CA MET A 227 7.88 -6.66 -14.96
C MET A 227 8.90 -7.79 -14.72
N LEU A 228 9.77 -7.64 -13.71
CA LEU A 228 10.76 -8.65 -13.32
C LEU A 228 10.12 -9.83 -12.57
N GLY A 229 9.05 -9.57 -11.80
CA GLY A 229 8.38 -10.59 -11.02
C GLY A 229 7.51 -10.03 -9.90
N LYS A 230 7.12 -10.96 -9.00
CA LYS A 230 6.28 -10.71 -7.84
C LYS A 230 7.13 -10.60 -6.59
N THR A 231 7.07 -9.46 -5.92
CA THR A 231 7.84 -9.20 -4.70
C THR A 231 7.14 -9.75 -3.46
N ALA A 232 7.93 -10.14 -2.46
CA ALA A 232 7.43 -10.69 -1.22
C ALA A 232 6.46 -9.75 -0.50
N VAL A 233 5.43 -10.35 0.03
CA VAL A 233 4.39 -9.72 0.85
C VAL A 233 4.19 -10.54 2.10
N GLY A 234 4.17 -9.93 3.28
CA GLY A 234 3.75 -10.65 4.47
C GLY A 234 2.33 -11.20 4.31
N ALA A 235 2.11 -12.40 4.82
CA ALA A 235 0.89 -13.17 4.58
C ALA A 235 -0.38 -12.32 4.74
N LEU A 236 -1.22 -12.29 3.69
CA LEU A 236 -2.44 -11.47 3.60
C LEU A 236 -2.18 -10.00 3.94
N ALA A 237 -1.08 -9.45 3.42
CA ALA A 237 -0.66 -8.07 3.60
C ALA A 237 -0.37 -7.67 5.07
N TYR A 238 0.22 -8.56 5.89
CA TYR A 238 0.66 -8.24 7.25
C TYR A 238 2.08 -8.74 7.54
N GLY A 239 2.96 -7.85 8.03
CA GLY A 239 4.34 -8.17 8.37
C GLY A 239 5.22 -8.49 7.16
N ASP A 240 6.30 -9.23 7.40
CA ASP A 240 7.34 -9.58 6.42
C ASP A 240 7.58 -11.10 6.29
N ILE A 241 6.74 -11.91 6.92
CA ILE A 241 6.77 -13.37 6.83
C ILE A 241 5.80 -13.83 5.75
N TRP A 242 6.31 -14.58 4.77
CA TRP A 242 5.54 -15.19 3.70
C TRP A 242 5.89 -16.68 3.60
N PHE A 243 4.89 -17.54 3.61
CA PHE A 243 5.09 -18.98 3.80
C PHE A 243 6.00 -19.25 5.00
N ASP A 244 7.11 -19.95 4.79
CA ASP A 244 8.12 -20.28 5.79
C ASP A 244 9.31 -19.30 5.77
N GLU A 245 9.27 -18.28 4.90
CA GLU A 245 10.36 -17.35 4.66
C GLU A 245 10.10 -15.98 5.30
N LYS A 246 11.18 -15.26 5.58
CA LYS A 246 11.15 -13.90 6.07
C LYS A 246 11.94 -12.98 5.15
N CYS A 247 11.26 -11.98 4.58
CA CYS A 247 11.93 -10.95 3.80
C CYS A 247 12.88 -10.13 4.69
N ARG A 248 14.14 -9.96 4.25
CA ARG A 248 15.22 -9.37 5.06
C ARG A 248 15.41 -7.88 4.77
N ASN A 249 15.87 -7.18 5.80
CA ASN A 249 16.37 -5.82 5.68
C ASN A 249 17.73 -5.84 4.96
N PRO A 250 17.90 -5.16 3.81
CA PRO A 250 19.16 -5.21 3.06
C PRO A 250 20.36 -4.54 3.77
N TRP A 251 20.10 -3.78 4.85
CA TRP A 251 21.13 -3.16 5.67
C TRP A 251 21.57 -4.05 6.84
N ASN A 252 20.73 -4.98 7.22
CA ASN A 252 21.00 -5.94 8.29
C ASN A 252 20.19 -7.21 8.06
N LEU A 253 20.82 -8.25 7.53
CA LEU A 253 20.16 -9.50 7.15
C LEU A 253 19.58 -10.29 8.34
N GLU A 254 19.98 -9.99 9.58
CA GLU A 254 19.38 -10.58 10.78
C GLU A 254 17.97 -10.01 11.06
N GLN A 255 17.67 -8.83 10.53
CA GLN A 255 16.39 -8.18 10.71
C GLN A 255 15.46 -8.44 9.53
N GLY A 256 14.16 -8.48 9.81
CA GLY A 256 13.13 -8.44 8.78
C GLY A 256 13.00 -7.04 8.16
N SER A 257 12.49 -7.02 6.92
CA SER A 257 12.27 -5.78 6.16
C SER A 257 11.13 -4.92 6.70
N SER A 258 10.39 -5.39 7.70
CA SER A 258 9.04 -4.88 7.97
C SER A 258 8.12 -5.10 6.74
N GLY A 259 6.87 -4.66 6.81
CA GLY A 259 5.92 -4.94 5.74
C GLY A 259 4.62 -4.10 5.82
N SER A 260 3.68 -4.47 4.99
CA SER A 260 3.58 -5.72 4.21
C SER A 260 4.18 -5.65 2.80
N SER A 261 4.58 -4.47 2.29
CA SER A 261 5.30 -4.35 1.01
C SER A 261 6.79 -4.70 1.20
N ALA A 262 7.03 -5.86 1.81
CA ALA A 262 8.31 -6.33 2.29
C ALA A 262 9.37 -6.40 1.18
N GLY A 263 9.16 -7.24 0.19
CA GLY A 263 10.08 -7.40 -0.94
C GLY A 263 10.11 -6.19 -1.87
N SER A 264 9.01 -5.42 -1.93
CA SER A 264 8.99 -4.18 -2.71
C SER A 264 9.99 -3.17 -2.15
N ALA A 265 10.01 -2.95 -0.82
CA ALA A 265 10.96 -2.02 -0.20
C ALA A 265 12.38 -2.59 -0.18
N SER A 266 12.55 -3.84 0.26
CA SER A 266 13.86 -4.49 0.35
C SER A 266 14.55 -4.58 -1.01
N GLY A 267 13.87 -5.12 -2.03
CA GLY A 267 14.43 -5.29 -3.36
C GLY A 267 14.73 -3.97 -4.06
N THR A 268 13.88 -2.93 -3.89
CA THR A 268 14.15 -1.59 -4.42
C THR A 268 15.36 -0.97 -3.75
N ALA A 269 15.47 -1.02 -2.43
CA ALA A 269 16.62 -0.50 -1.68
C ALA A 269 17.93 -1.25 -2.01
N ALA A 270 17.86 -2.57 -2.25
CA ALA A 270 19.00 -3.40 -2.63
C ALA A 270 19.42 -3.26 -4.11
N GLY A 271 18.71 -2.45 -4.91
CA GLY A 271 18.99 -2.28 -6.34
C GLY A 271 18.72 -3.53 -7.16
N LEU A 272 17.65 -4.27 -6.85
CA LEU A 272 17.19 -5.43 -7.64
C LEU A 272 16.16 -5.05 -8.69
N MET A 273 15.69 -3.82 -8.68
CA MET A 273 14.73 -3.23 -9.61
C MET A 273 14.82 -1.71 -9.57
N ALA A 274 14.35 -1.04 -10.60
CA ALA A 274 14.35 0.42 -10.64
C ALA A 274 13.31 1.00 -9.68
N PHE A 275 12.12 0.39 -9.62
CA PHE A 275 11.03 0.70 -8.70
C PHE A 275 10.19 -0.54 -8.42
N SER A 276 9.26 -0.42 -7.48
CA SER A 276 8.25 -1.45 -7.24
C SER A 276 6.90 -0.84 -6.91
N LEU A 277 5.84 -1.66 -7.07
CA LEU A 277 4.53 -1.37 -6.54
C LEU A 277 4.40 -1.93 -5.13
N GLY A 278 3.98 -1.08 -4.20
CA GLY A 278 3.55 -1.46 -2.86
C GLY A 278 2.07 -1.21 -2.65
N SER A 279 1.54 -1.63 -1.51
CA SER A 279 0.19 -1.28 -1.06
C SER A 279 0.20 -0.91 0.41
N GLU A 280 -0.75 -0.08 0.81
CA GLU A 280 -0.93 0.29 2.20
C GLU A 280 -2.39 0.33 2.61
N THR A 281 -2.70 -0.44 3.64
CA THR A 281 -3.93 -0.36 4.43
C THR A 281 -3.67 0.49 5.67
N TYR A 282 -2.61 0.10 6.42
CA TYR A 282 -2.15 0.79 7.63
C TYR A 282 -0.63 0.61 7.79
N GLY A 283 0.15 1.49 7.18
CA GLY A 283 1.62 1.52 7.29
C GLY A 283 2.42 0.64 6.32
N SER A 284 1.77 -0.11 5.44
CA SER A 284 2.43 -1.15 4.62
C SER A 284 3.29 -0.64 3.45
N ILE A 285 3.36 0.65 3.19
CA ILE A 285 4.38 1.34 2.36
C ILE A 285 5.37 2.06 3.29
N VAL A 286 4.84 2.83 4.25
CA VAL A 286 5.66 3.68 5.14
C VAL A 286 6.64 2.82 5.95
N SER A 287 6.16 1.79 6.65
CA SER A 287 6.97 1.00 7.57
C SER A 287 8.14 0.27 6.90
N PRO A 288 7.95 -0.49 5.80
CA PRO A 288 9.08 -1.14 5.13
C PRO A 288 10.01 -0.15 4.43
N CYS A 289 9.52 1.01 3.95
CA CYS A 289 10.39 2.05 3.38
C CYS A 289 11.32 2.65 4.45
N VAL A 290 10.81 2.94 5.66
CA VAL A 290 11.62 3.39 6.80
C VAL A 290 12.68 2.34 7.15
N ARG A 291 12.29 1.07 7.24
CA ARG A 291 13.18 -0.03 7.62
C ARG A 291 14.27 -0.30 6.60
N CYS A 292 13.93 -0.26 5.32
CA CYS A 292 14.85 -0.63 4.23
C CYS A 292 15.57 0.57 3.61
N GLY A 293 15.28 1.80 4.03
CA GLY A 293 15.91 2.98 3.45
C GLY A 293 15.45 3.29 2.02
N ALA A 294 14.18 3.05 1.71
CA ALA A 294 13.55 3.37 0.43
C ALA A 294 12.63 4.59 0.56
N THR A 295 12.32 5.23 -0.57
CA THR A 295 11.30 6.27 -0.66
C THR A 295 9.97 5.64 -1.09
N GLY A 296 8.90 5.93 -0.35
CA GLY A 296 7.57 5.42 -0.64
C GLY A 296 6.53 6.53 -0.75
N LEU A 297 5.64 6.43 -1.71
CA LEU A 297 4.49 7.32 -1.83
C LEU A 297 3.20 6.52 -1.69
N ARG A 298 2.46 6.75 -0.61
CA ARG A 298 1.08 6.33 -0.47
C ARG A 298 0.18 7.42 -1.04
N PRO A 299 -0.47 7.20 -2.19
CA PRO A 299 -1.34 8.22 -2.78
C PRO A 299 -2.63 8.41 -1.97
N THR A 300 -3.38 9.45 -2.30
CA THR A 300 -4.76 9.65 -1.83
C THR A 300 -5.62 8.44 -2.16
N PHE A 301 -6.45 8.02 -1.20
CA PHE A 301 -7.41 6.93 -1.42
C PHE A 301 -8.28 7.19 -2.66
N GLY A 302 -8.36 6.20 -3.54
CA GLY A 302 -9.10 6.27 -4.80
C GLY A 302 -8.33 6.90 -5.97
N ARG A 303 -7.11 7.44 -5.77
CA ARG A 303 -6.31 7.96 -6.90
C ARG A 303 -5.81 6.85 -7.83
N VAL A 304 -5.47 5.69 -7.30
CA VAL A 304 -5.01 4.52 -8.04
C VAL A 304 -6.04 3.42 -7.90
N SER A 305 -6.41 2.81 -9.01
CA SER A 305 -7.36 1.68 -9.04
C SER A 305 -6.79 0.45 -8.33
N LYS A 306 -7.66 -0.24 -7.59
CA LYS A 306 -7.39 -1.50 -6.91
C LYS A 306 -7.96 -2.71 -7.65
N ALA A 307 -8.55 -2.52 -8.83
CA ALA A 307 -9.12 -3.62 -9.61
C ALA A 307 -8.04 -4.64 -9.98
N GLY A 308 -8.28 -5.91 -9.67
CA GLY A 308 -7.32 -7.00 -9.83
C GLY A 308 -6.22 -7.06 -8.75
N VAL A 309 -6.44 -6.43 -7.61
CA VAL A 309 -5.54 -6.51 -6.45
C VAL A 309 -6.30 -7.13 -5.27
N MET A 310 -5.66 -8.03 -4.53
CA MET A 310 -6.22 -8.60 -3.30
C MET A 310 -6.68 -7.49 -2.37
N SER A 311 -7.93 -7.52 -1.97
CA SER A 311 -8.49 -6.62 -0.98
C SER A 311 -8.25 -7.17 0.42
N LEU A 312 -7.59 -6.38 1.27
CA LEU A 312 -7.53 -6.60 2.70
C LEU A 312 -8.64 -5.80 3.40
N CYS A 313 -8.78 -4.54 2.99
CA CYS A 313 -9.78 -3.63 3.52
C CYS A 313 -10.23 -2.67 2.40
N TRP A 314 -11.41 -2.87 1.84
CA TRP A 314 -11.90 -2.12 0.68
C TRP A 314 -11.90 -0.62 0.90
N SER A 315 -12.10 -0.18 2.16
CA SER A 315 -12.20 1.23 2.51
C SER A 315 -10.87 1.87 2.92
N LEU A 316 -9.77 1.09 3.03
CA LEU A 316 -8.45 1.59 3.44
C LEU A 316 -7.33 1.32 2.42
N ASP A 317 -7.43 0.29 1.58
CA ASP A 317 -6.34 -0.12 0.70
C ASP A 317 -5.99 0.93 -0.35
N LYS A 318 -4.71 1.17 -0.52
CA LYS A 318 -4.11 2.08 -1.51
C LYS A 318 -2.88 1.44 -2.13
N ILE A 319 -2.65 1.66 -3.42
CA ILE A 319 -1.48 1.19 -4.14
C ILE A 319 -0.59 2.39 -4.44
N GLY A 320 0.71 2.24 -4.23
CA GLY A 320 1.65 3.32 -4.49
C GLY A 320 3.04 2.85 -4.87
N PRO A 321 3.86 3.76 -5.42
CA PRO A 321 5.24 3.48 -5.80
C PRO A 321 6.18 3.42 -4.61
N ILE A 322 7.17 2.53 -4.72
CA ILE A 322 8.37 2.49 -3.87
C ILE A 322 9.58 2.61 -4.80
N THR A 323 10.43 3.58 -4.50
CA THR A 323 11.57 3.99 -5.35
C THR A 323 12.80 4.30 -4.48
N ARG A 324 13.92 4.63 -5.09
CA ARG A 324 15.11 5.14 -4.39
C ARG A 324 15.17 6.66 -4.35
N ARG A 325 14.41 7.35 -5.20
CA ARG A 325 14.38 8.82 -5.32
C ARG A 325 12.96 9.34 -5.31
N THR A 326 12.75 10.47 -4.67
CA THR A 326 11.42 11.11 -4.58
C THR A 326 10.82 11.40 -5.95
N VAL A 327 11.60 11.95 -6.89
CA VAL A 327 11.10 12.29 -8.23
C VAL A 327 10.61 11.07 -9.00
N ASP A 328 11.25 9.91 -8.80
CA ASP A 328 10.86 8.66 -9.46
C ASP A 328 9.43 8.22 -9.07
N THR A 329 8.96 8.60 -7.85
CA THR A 329 7.56 8.33 -7.45
C THR A 329 6.56 9.07 -8.32
N ALA A 330 6.91 10.26 -8.82
CA ALA A 330 6.05 11.02 -9.73
C ALA A 330 5.85 10.30 -11.07
N TYR A 331 6.92 9.75 -11.64
CA TYR A 331 6.85 9.02 -12.91
C TYR A 331 5.94 7.80 -12.79
N VAL A 332 6.12 7.03 -11.70
CA VAL A 332 5.30 5.83 -11.48
C VAL A 332 3.85 6.21 -11.19
N LEU A 333 3.60 7.19 -10.31
CA LEU A 333 2.24 7.62 -9.99
C LEU A 333 1.51 8.17 -11.23
N ALA A 334 2.18 8.94 -12.08
CA ALA A 334 1.62 9.45 -13.33
C ALA A 334 1.12 8.31 -14.24
N ALA A 335 1.87 7.20 -14.30
CA ALA A 335 1.52 6.04 -15.13
C ALA A 335 0.34 5.24 -14.56
N ILE A 336 0.25 5.07 -13.24
CA ILE A 336 -0.72 4.13 -12.63
C ILE A 336 -2.02 4.78 -12.14
N GLN A 337 -2.10 6.11 -12.05
CA GLN A 337 -3.24 6.86 -11.51
C GLN A 337 -4.42 6.99 -12.51
N GLY A 338 -5.60 7.33 -11.99
CA GLY A 338 -6.77 7.72 -12.80
C GLY A 338 -8.00 6.85 -12.57
N LEU A 339 -9.12 7.30 -13.11
CA LEU A 339 -10.41 6.63 -13.00
C LEU A 339 -10.37 5.25 -13.66
N ASP A 340 -10.99 4.27 -12.99
CA ASP A 340 -11.22 2.93 -13.50
C ASP A 340 -12.66 2.49 -13.15
N PRO A 341 -13.52 2.22 -14.11
CA PRO A 341 -14.90 1.78 -13.83
C PRO A 341 -14.98 0.44 -13.11
N ARG A 342 -13.90 -0.37 -13.10
CA ARG A 342 -13.84 -1.65 -12.37
C ARG A 342 -13.60 -1.46 -10.86
N ASP A 343 -13.10 -0.27 -10.43
CA ASP A 343 -12.93 0.07 -9.03
C ASP A 343 -13.90 1.20 -8.63
N PRO A 344 -14.99 0.89 -7.89
CA PRO A 344 -15.98 1.89 -7.50
C PRO A 344 -15.42 2.99 -6.59
N SER A 345 -14.27 2.79 -5.98
CA SER A 345 -13.60 3.80 -5.13
C SER A 345 -12.71 4.75 -5.92
N SER A 346 -12.37 4.42 -7.17
CA SER A 346 -11.46 5.23 -7.98
C SER A 346 -12.06 6.58 -8.38
N VAL A 347 -11.21 7.58 -8.53
CA VAL A 347 -11.60 8.96 -8.89
C VAL A 347 -10.74 9.53 -10.00
N GLY A 348 -11.35 10.34 -10.88
CA GLY A 348 -10.70 10.96 -12.03
C GLY A 348 -10.14 12.36 -11.72
N VAL A 349 -9.33 12.50 -10.66
CA VAL A 349 -8.66 13.76 -10.34
C VAL A 349 -7.32 13.82 -11.07
N PRO A 350 -7.04 14.84 -11.90
CA PRO A 350 -5.76 14.97 -12.58
C PRO A 350 -4.57 14.95 -11.59
N PHE A 351 -3.49 14.28 -11.98
CA PHE A 351 -2.22 14.35 -11.27
C PHE A 351 -1.32 15.36 -11.96
N ALA A 352 -0.72 16.24 -11.17
CA ALA A 352 0.29 17.16 -11.64
C ALA A 352 1.44 17.22 -10.63
N SER A 353 2.66 17.34 -11.13
CA SER A 353 3.87 17.45 -10.31
C SER A 353 4.89 18.34 -11.00
N ASP A 354 5.42 19.30 -10.28
CA ASP A 354 6.56 20.12 -10.68
C ASP A 354 7.62 20.02 -9.56
N PRO A 355 8.47 18.97 -9.59
CA PRO A 355 9.46 18.73 -8.55
C PRO A 355 10.54 19.82 -8.46
N GLU A 356 10.75 20.62 -9.49
CA GLU A 356 11.77 21.68 -9.54
C GLU A 356 11.26 23.03 -9.02
N ARG A 357 9.96 23.17 -8.81
CA ARG A 357 9.38 24.40 -8.25
C ARG A 357 9.88 24.62 -6.81
N PRO A 358 10.37 25.84 -6.46
CA PRO A 358 10.84 26.14 -5.10
C PRO A 358 9.78 25.91 -4.03
N ILE A 359 10.19 25.44 -2.84
CA ILE A 359 9.29 25.20 -1.70
C ILE A 359 9.06 26.43 -0.84
N GLU A 360 9.71 27.56 -1.14
CA GLU A 360 9.54 28.83 -0.44
C GLU A 360 8.06 29.22 -0.34
N GLY A 361 7.68 29.69 0.85
CA GLY A 361 6.31 30.13 1.15
C GLY A 361 5.30 29.01 1.44
N LEU A 362 5.62 27.72 1.23
CA LEU A 362 4.75 26.63 1.64
C LEU A 362 4.54 26.66 3.15
N ARG A 363 3.29 26.41 3.57
CA ARG A 363 2.88 26.31 4.97
C ARG A 363 3.05 24.87 5.43
N ILE A 364 3.96 24.63 6.34
CA ILE A 364 4.28 23.30 6.83
C ILE A 364 3.78 23.16 8.26
N GLY A 365 2.79 22.29 8.45
CA GLY A 365 2.27 21.96 9.76
C GLY A 365 3.22 21.03 10.53
N TRP A 366 3.44 21.33 11.76
CA TRP A 366 4.27 20.54 12.68
C TRP A 366 3.79 20.74 14.13
N ASN A 367 4.26 19.89 15.05
CA ASN A 367 4.03 20.10 16.48
C ASN A 367 5.28 19.67 17.25
N PRO A 368 5.76 20.44 18.24
CA PRO A 368 6.92 20.09 19.06
C PRO A 368 6.83 18.69 19.68
N ALA A 369 5.65 18.30 20.17
CA ALA A 369 5.42 17.01 20.80
C ALA A 369 5.67 15.81 19.84
N TRP A 370 5.52 15.99 18.53
CA TRP A 370 5.81 14.94 17.56
C TRP A 370 7.30 14.64 17.42
N PHE A 371 8.15 15.56 17.92
CA PHE A 371 9.62 15.50 17.80
C PHE A 371 10.31 15.24 19.14
N GLU A 372 9.60 14.92 20.21
CA GLU A 372 10.21 14.63 21.52
C GLU A 372 11.22 13.49 21.46
N SER A 373 10.90 12.42 20.70
CA SER A 373 11.77 11.26 20.49
C SER A 373 12.52 11.27 19.15
N ALA A 374 12.45 12.40 18.39
CA ALA A 374 13.07 12.50 17.08
C ALA A 374 14.60 12.57 17.18
N GLY A 375 15.29 11.91 16.23
CA GLY A 375 16.74 11.99 16.06
C GLY A 375 17.21 13.31 15.44
N ASP A 376 18.53 13.47 15.35
CA ASP A 376 19.14 14.66 14.74
C ASP A 376 18.81 14.75 13.24
N ALA A 377 18.73 13.62 12.55
CA ALA A 377 18.35 13.57 11.14
C ALA A 377 16.94 14.12 10.89
N ASP A 378 15.96 13.82 11.78
CA ASP A 378 14.59 14.36 11.65
C ASP A 378 14.56 15.88 11.90
N ARG A 379 15.32 16.35 12.90
CA ARG A 379 15.45 17.79 13.20
C ARG A 379 16.13 18.53 12.06
N ALA A 380 17.12 17.92 11.40
CA ALA A 380 17.78 18.49 10.23
C ALA A 380 16.80 18.72 9.06
N VAL A 381 15.80 17.85 8.89
CA VAL A 381 14.75 18.08 7.89
C VAL A 381 13.93 19.32 8.22
N LEU A 382 13.48 19.50 9.47
CA LEU A 382 12.76 20.74 9.87
C LEU A 382 13.60 22.00 9.66
N ASP A 383 14.88 21.94 9.97
CA ASP A 383 15.78 23.08 9.78
C ASP A 383 16.04 23.37 8.30
N HIS A 384 16.10 22.33 7.46
CA HIS A 384 16.16 22.50 6.01
C HIS A 384 14.90 23.22 5.50
N LEU A 385 13.69 22.82 5.91
CA LEU A 385 12.44 23.46 5.51
C LEU A 385 12.42 24.96 5.90
N ARG A 386 12.85 25.28 7.12
CA ARG A 386 12.96 26.68 7.59
C ARG A 386 13.93 27.49 6.74
N ARG A 387 15.13 26.96 6.49
CA ARG A 387 16.15 27.62 5.66
C ARG A 387 15.73 27.79 4.20
N SER A 388 14.89 26.89 3.70
CA SER A 388 14.33 26.94 2.36
C SER A 388 13.11 27.86 2.22
N GLY A 389 12.80 28.65 3.28
CA GLY A 389 11.75 29.67 3.25
C GLY A 389 10.32 29.16 3.46
N CYS A 390 10.14 27.91 3.95
CA CYS A 390 8.83 27.42 4.34
C CYS A 390 8.32 28.15 5.60
N ARG A 391 7.01 28.34 5.67
CA ARG A 391 6.33 28.90 6.85
C ARG A 391 5.91 27.75 7.77
N MET A 392 6.59 27.64 8.92
CA MET A 392 6.25 26.62 9.91
C MET A 392 5.01 27.03 10.69
N VAL A 393 3.99 26.20 10.69
CA VAL A 393 2.70 26.41 11.36
C VAL A 393 2.53 25.33 12.42
N GLU A 394 2.45 25.73 13.68
CA GLU A 394 2.13 24.78 14.75
C GLU A 394 0.66 24.37 14.66
N VAL A 395 0.40 23.04 14.69
CA VAL A 395 -0.94 22.48 14.57
C VAL A 395 -1.18 21.42 15.63
N ASP A 396 -2.40 21.44 16.17
CA ASP A 396 -2.88 20.41 17.09
C ASP A 396 -3.91 19.54 16.40
N LEU A 397 -3.91 18.25 16.77
CA LEU A 397 -4.98 17.34 16.40
C LEU A 397 -6.07 17.36 17.50
N PRO A 398 -7.36 17.31 17.14
CA PRO A 398 -8.42 17.20 18.14
C PRO A 398 -8.32 15.87 18.89
N THR A 399 -8.79 15.85 20.13
CA THR A 399 -8.89 14.61 20.90
C THR A 399 -10.10 13.82 20.43
N LEU A 400 -9.86 12.66 19.82
CA LEU A 400 -10.86 11.68 19.38
C LEU A 400 -10.40 10.28 19.80
N PRO A 401 -11.31 9.29 19.91
CA PRO A 401 -10.93 7.90 20.17
C PRO A 401 -10.34 7.26 18.89
N TRP A 402 -9.10 7.63 18.56
CA TRP A 402 -8.44 7.28 17.30
C TRP A 402 -8.36 5.77 17.05
N GLU A 403 -8.26 4.95 18.12
CA GLU A 403 -8.23 3.49 18.03
C GLU A 403 -9.51 2.90 17.42
N SER A 404 -10.65 3.62 17.52
CA SER A 404 -11.89 3.22 16.85
C SER A 404 -11.74 3.12 15.34
N LEU A 405 -10.74 3.82 14.73
CA LEU A 405 -10.44 3.75 13.31
C LEU A 405 -9.87 2.39 12.86
N LEU A 406 -9.49 1.51 13.80
CA LEU A 406 -9.07 0.13 13.52
C LEU A 406 -10.26 -0.81 13.30
N VAL A 407 -11.45 -0.48 13.81
CA VAL A 407 -12.62 -1.36 13.70
C VAL A 407 -12.99 -1.68 12.24
N PRO A 408 -13.05 -0.71 11.31
CA PRO A 408 -13.25 -1.02 9.89
C PRO A 408 -12.21 -1.98 9.33
N LEU A 409 -10.93 -1.84 9.68
CA LEU A 409 -9.89 -2.76 9.25
C LEU A 409 -10.18 -4.19 9.72
N TYR A 410 -10.53 -4.37 10.99
CA TYR A 410 -10.81 -5.70 11.55
C TYR A 410 -12.05 -6.34 10.92
N ALA A 411 -13.14 -5.57 10.80
CA ALA A 411 -14.39 -6.07 10.24
C ALA A 411 -14.26 -6.42 8.75
N GLU A 412 -13.68 -5.52 7.95
CA GLU A 412 -13.52 -5.73 6.51
C GLU A 412 -12.52 -6.84 6.19
N SER A 413 -11.39 -6.94 6.93
CA SER A 413 -10.41 -8.01 6.70
C SER A 413 -10.98 -9.40 7.06
N ALA A 414 -11.73 -9.51 8.15
CA ALA A 414 -12.41 -10.77 8.48
C ALA A 414 -13.48 -11.14 7.45
N ALA A 415 -14.17 -10.16 6.87
CA ALA A 415 -15.14 -10.39 5.80
C ALA A 415 -14.46 -10.77 4.47
N ALA A 416 -13.32 -10.13 4.15
CA ALA A 416 -12.54 -10.40 2.93
C ALA A 416 -11.97 -11.83 2.88
N PHE A 417 -11.71 -12.41 4.06
CA PHE A 417 -11.14 -13.76 4.23
C PHE A 417 -12.04 -14.68 5.08
N GLU A 418 -13.36 -14.48 4.97
CA GLU A 418 -14.34 -15.23 5.76
C GLU A 418 -14.19 -16.75 5.63
N SER A 419 -13.91 -17.24 4.42
CA SER A 419 -13.74 -18.67 4.15
C SER A 419 -12.58 -19.28 4.92
N LEU A 420 -11.47 -18.56 5.13
CA LEU A 420 -10.34 -19.09 5.91
C LEU A 420 -10.77 -19.47 7.33
N THR A 421 -11.59 -18.60 8.00
CA THR A 421 -12.07 -18.88 9.35
C THR A 421 -13.18 -19.94 9.38
N ARG A 422 -14.10 -19.94 8.37
CA ARG A 422 -15.21 -20.90 8.35
C ARG A 422 -14.79 -22.32 8.03
N ASP A 423 -13.73 -22.46 7.22
CA ASP A 423 -13.23 -23.75 6.74
C ASP A 423 -12.01 -24.20 7.51
N ASP A 424 -11.68 -23.56 8.65
CA ASP A 424 -10.51 -23.80 9.49
C ASP A 424 -9.16 -23.71 8.74
N ARG A 425 -9.15 -23.04 7.58
CA ARG A 425 -7.96 -22.87 6.73
C ARG A 425 -7.02 -21.77 7.22
N ASP A 426 -7.44 -20.97 8.17
CA ASP A 426 -6.56 -20.03 8.87
C ASP A 426 -5.50 -20.74 9.72
N ASP A 427 -5.72 -22.03 10.07
CA ASP A 427 -4.71 -22.89 10.70
C ASP A 427 -3.53 -23.26 9.77
N GLU A 428 -3.71 -23.15 8.43
CA GLU A 428 -2.63 -23.33 7.45
C GLU A 428 -1.63 -22.17 7.46
N MET A 429 -1.98 -21.03 8.07
CA MET A 429 -1.10 -19.86 8.12
C MET A 429 0.05 -20.08 9.10
N VAL A 430 1.27 -19.74 8.68
CA VAL A 430 2.49 -20.00 9.45
C VAL A 430 2.55 -19.19 10.74
N TRP A 431 2.09 -17.95 10.73
CA TRP A 431 2.10 -17.09 11.91
C TRP A 431 0.77 -17.15 12.65
N GLN A 432 0.80 -17.73 13.88
CA GLN A 432 -0.35 -18.01 14.73
C GLN A 432 -0.35 -17.21 16.05
N ALA A 433 0.51 -16.20 16.20
CA ALA A 433 0.58 -15.37 17.40
C ALA A 433 -0.74 -14.61 17.66
N PRO A 434 -1.00 -14.16 18.90
CA PRO A 434 -2.23 -13.45 19.25
C PRO A 434 -2.55 -12.23 18.38
N GLU A 435 -1.53 -11.55 17.87
CA GLU A 435 -1.63 -10.39 16.97
C GLU A 435 -1.75 -10.76 15.48
N ALA A 436 -1.53 -12.02 15.11
CA ALA A 436 -1.59 -12.49 13.74
C ALA A 436 -3.03 -12.53 13.18
N TRP A 437 -3.15 -12.60 11.84
CA TRP A 437 -4.45 -12.62 11.16
C TRP A 437 -5.39 -13.72 11.63
N PRO A 438 -4.96 -14.99 11.83
CA PRO A 438 -5.89 -16.04 12.27
C PRO A 438 -6.70 -15.62 13.50
N ASN A 439 -6.01 -15.17 14.56
CA ASN A 439 -6.69 -14.71 15.76
C ASN A 439 -7.45 -13.39 15.55
N THR A 440 -6.92 -12.47 14.74
CA THR A 440 -7.61 -11.21 14.43
C THR A 440 -8.92 -11.46 13.68
N PHE A 441 -8.93 -12.37 12.70
CA PHE A 441 -10.17 -12.75 11.99
C PHE A 441 -11.18 -13.38 12.95
N ARG A 442 -10.77 -14.36 13.77
CA ARG A 442 -11.63 -15.03 14.75
C ARG A 442 -12.28 -14.05 15.72
N ARG A 443 -11.52 -13.14 16.34
CA ARG A 443 -12.07 -12.15 17.28
C ARG A 443 -12.95 -11.11 16.62
N SER A 444 -12.74 -10.82 15.33
CA SER A 444 -13.53 -9.82 14.60
C SER A 444 -15.00 -10.24 14.41
N TRP A 445 -15.31 -11.52 14.52
CA TRP A 445 -16.69 -12.03 14.53
C TRP A 445 -17.50 -11.52 15.73
N PHE A 446 -16.84 -11.05 16.76
CA PHE A 446 -17.46 -10.51 17.97
C PHE A 446 -17.55 -8.99 17.98
N ILE A 447 -17.27 -8.32 16.86
CA ILE A 447 -17.50 -6.88 16.70
C ILE A 447 -19.01 -6.67 16.48
N PRO A 448 -19.73 -5.99 17.40
CA PRO A 448 -21.13 -5.67 17.16
C PRO A 448 -21.29 -4.78 15.92
N ALA A 449 -22.27 -5.05 15.08
CA ALA A 449 -22.55 -4.23 13.90
C ALA A 449 -22.78 -2.74 14.24
N VAL A 450 -23.36 -2.48 15.42
CA VAL A 450 -23.54 -1.11 15.94
C VAL A 450 -22.19 -0.43 16.12
N GLU A 451 -21.20 -1.11 16.71
CA GLU A 451 -19.86 -0.55 16.91
C GLU A 451 -19.12 -0.32 15.60
N ALA A 452 -19.31 -1.20 14.61
CA ALA A 452 -18.76 -0.98 13.27
C ALA A 452 -19.31 0.32 12.63
N VAL A 453 -20.63 0.56 12.75
CA VAL A 453 -21.25 1.81 12.26
C VAL A 453 -20.78 3.03 13.06
N GLN A 454 -20.69 2.94 14.41
CA GLN A 454 -20.22 4.05 15.24
C GLN A 454 -18.77 4.39 14.94
N SER A 455 -17.93 3.40 14.70
CA SER A 455 -16.52 3.61 14.33
C SER A 455 -16.38 4.32 12.97
N ASP A 456 -17.24 4.01 12.00
CA ASP A 456 -17.25 4.75 10.73
C ASP A 456 -17.78 6.19 10.90
N ARG A 457 -18.67 6.45 11.88
CA ARG A 457 -19.06 7.81 12.25
C ARG A 457 -17.89 8.58 12.91
N VAL A 458 -17.08 7.93 13.75
CA VAL A 458 -15.82 8.52 14.27
C VAL A 458 -14.86 8.83 13.11
N ARG A 459 -14.77 7.94 12.13
CA ARG A 459 -14.01 8.20 10.91
C ARG A 459 -14.48 9.46 10.19
N ARG A 460 -15.80 9.71 10.10
CA ARG A 460 -16.34 10.97 9.55
C ARG A 460 -15.90 12.19 10.36
N MET A 461 -15.87 12.11 11.70
CA MET A 461 -15.34 13.19 12.54
C MET A 461 -13.85 13.42 12.26
N ALA A 462 -13.07 12.33 12.15
CA ALA A 462 -11.65 12.40 11.79
C ALA A 462 -11.40 13.06 10.44
N MET A 463 -12.21 12.74 9.41
CA MET A 463 -12.13 13.38 8.08
C MET A 463 -12.36 14.89 8.16
N ASN A 464 -13.35 15.34 8.93
CA ASN A 464 -13.65 16.76 9.10
C ASN A 464 -12.50 17.48 9.83
N ALA A 465 -12.01 16.88 10.91
CA ALA A 465 -10.90 17.41 11.70
C ALA A 465 -9.61 17.54 10.87
N MET A 466 -9.28 16.52 10.08
CA MET A 466 -8.13 16.59 9.18
C MET A 466 -8.32 17.62 8.07
N ALA A 467 -9.52 17.79 7.54
CA ALA A 467 -9.81 18.85 6.57
C ALA A 467 -9.57 20.26 7.16
N GLU A 468 -9.98 20.50 8.42
CA GLU A 468 -9.73 21.78 9.12
C GLU A 468 -8.22 22.02 9.38
N VAL A 469 -7.46 20.97 9.70
CA VAL A 469 -6.01 21.07 9.82
C VAL A 469 -5.37 21.41 8.46
N MET A 470 -5.77 20.72 7.40
CA MET A 470 -5.23 20.91 6.06
C MET A 470 -5.60 22.24 5.40
N GLU A 471 -6.65 22.95 5.86
CA GLU A 471 -6.92 24.32 5.44
C GLU A 471 -5.82 25.32 5.87
N LYS A 472 -5.16 25.03 7.00
CA LYS A 472 -4.14 25.91 7.59
C LYS A 472 -2.76 25.70 6.95
N VAL A 473 -2.50 24.52 6.38
CA VAL A 473 -1.18 24.09 5.92
C VAL A 473 -1.24 23.43 4.54
N ASP A 474 -0.13 23.36 3.87
CA ASP A 474 0.00 22.69 2.56
C ASP A 474 0.48 21.24 2.71
N ALA A 475 1.22 20.96 3.80
CA ALA A 475 1.59 19.61 4.22
C ALA A 475 1.88 19.57 5.73
N LEU A 476 1.79 18.37 6.35
CA LEU A 476 2.36 18.11 7.68
C LEU A 476 3.74 17.48 7.53
N ALA A 477 4.65 17.79 8.47
CA ALA A 477 6.00 17.27 8.51
C ALA A 477 6.29 16.64 9.89
N LEU A 478 6.64 15.34 9.92
CA LEU A 478 6.78 14.58 11.17
C LEU A 478 7.60 13.29 11.00
N PRO A 479 8.13 12.73 12.09
CA PRO A 479 8.62 11.36 12.10
C PRO A 479 7.50 10.35 11.77
N PRO A 480 7.76 9.21 11.13
CA PRO A 480 6.75 8.35 10.48
C PRO A 480 5.62 7.83 11.37
N PHE A 481 5.89 7.64 12.65
CA PHE A 481 4.94 7.00 13.57
C PHE A 481 4.44 7.95 14.67
N ALA A 482 4.73 9.25 14.55
CA ALA A 482 4.35 10.23 15.55
C ALA A 482 2.83 10.46 15.61
N ALA A 483 2.34 10.72 16.82
CA ALA A 483 0.96 11.18 17.13
C ALA A 483 -0.19 10.34 16.55
N GLY A 484 0.04 9.07 16.22
CA GLY A 484 -0.99 8.22 15.61
C GLY A 484 -1.41 8.65 14.20
N LEU A 485 -0.72 9.64 13.61
CA LEU A 485 -1.06 10.19 12.29
C LEU A 485 -1.00 9.16 11.16
N LEU A 486 -0.21 8.09 11.33
CA LEU A 486 -0.21 6.99 10.38
C LEU A 486 -1.59 6.32 10.29
N LEU A 487 -2.24 6.03 11.41
CA LEU A 487 -3.61 5.48 11.46
C LEU A 487 -4.62 6.49 10.93
N ILE A 488 -4.60 7.70 11.48
CA ILE A 488 -5.55 8.77 11.15
C ILE A 488 -5.56 9.03 9.64
N THR A 489 -4.39 9.20 9.02
CA THR A 489 -4.28 9.54 7.60
C THR A 489 -4.58 8.38 6.67
N ASN A 490 -4.37 7.13 7.10
CA ASN A 490 -4.88 5.97 6.38
C ASN A 490 -6.40 5.92 6.40
N ALA A 491 -7.04 6.15 7.56
CA ALA A 491 -8.48 6.14 7.72
C ALA A 491 -9.17 7.30 7.00
N THR A 492 -8.53 8.47 6.91
CA THR A 492 -9.08 9.66 6.23
C THR A 492 -8.68 9.78 4.76
N GLY A 493 -7.80 8.88 4.28
CA GLY A 493 -7.42 8.79 2.88
C GLY A 493 -6.36 9.78 2.40
N HIS A 494 -5.66 10.49 3.29
CA HIS A 494 -4.64 11.49 2.91
C HIS A 494 -3.39 10.83 2.33
N PRO A 495 -2.73 11.46 1.35
CA PRO A 495 -1.48 10.98 0.78
C PRO A 495 -0.32 11.18 1.76
N THR A 496 0.66 10.30 1.70
CA THR A 496 1.89 10.37 2.50
C THR A 496 3.10 10.02 1.65
N LEU A 497 4.12 10.87 1.71
CA LEU A 497 5.45 10.58 1.20
C LEU A 497 6.35 10.24 2.39
N VAL A 498 7.04 9.11 2.33
CA VAL A 498 8.10 8.75 3.26
C VAL A 498 9.43 8.70 2.53
N LEU A 499 10.46 9.27 3.13
CA LEU A 499 11.84 9.22 2.64
C LEU A 499 12.78 8.78 3.76
N PRO A 500 13.88 8.08 3.42
CA PRO A 500 14.86 7.68 4.41
C PRO A 500 15.61 8.91 4.96
N THR A 501 15.94 8.86 6.24
CA THR A 501 16.87 9.79 6.88
C THR A 501 18.17 9.07 7.21
N SER A 502 19.27 9.82 7.26
CA SER A 502 20.60 9.29 7.58
C SER A 502 21.38 10.34 8.33
N GLU A 503 22.01 9.95 9.42
CA GLU A 503 22.88 10.83 10.23
C GLU A 503 24.28 10.94 9.63
N ASP A 504 24.79 9.86 9.05
CA ASP A 504 26.13 9.76 8.49
C ASP A 504 26.18 9.89 6.96
N GLY A 505 25.01 9.96 6.29
CA GLY A 505 24.86 10.01 4.85
C GLY A 505 25.18 8.70 4.14
N SER A 506 25.41 7.60 4.87
CA SER A 506 25.78 6.29 4.32
C SER A 506 24.79 5.17 4.70
N THR A 507 24.21 5.24 5.90
CA THR A 507 23.31 4.23 6.44
C THR A 507 21.98 4.88 6.83
N PRO A 508 20.81 4.28 6.53
CA PRO A 508 19.54 4.82 7.01
C PRO A 508 19.47 4.77 8.53
N SER A 509 19.16 5.89 9.16
CA SER A 509 18.93 5.98 10.60
C SER A 509 17.44 5.95 10.96
N GLY A 510 16.55 6.11 9.96
CA GLY A 510 15.11 6.14 10.10
C GLY A 510 14.42 6.63 8.84
N GLY A 511 13.36 7.37 9.01
CA GLY A 511 12.64 8.01 7.91
C GLY A 511 11.93 9.27 8.37
N PHE A 512 11.48 10.05 7.40
CA PHE A 512 10.69 11.25 7.61
C PHE A 512 9.45 11.22 6.72
N THR A 513 8.32 11.73 7.21
CA THR A 513 7.07 11.74 6.45
C THR A 513 6.54 13.14 6.21
N PHE A 514 6.02 13.32 5.00
CA PHE A 514 5.15 14.43 4.65
C PHE A 514 3.74 13.91 4.38
N ILE A 515 2.73 14.47 5.04
CA ILE A 515 1.33 14.17 4.80
C ILE A 515 0.71 15.34 4.05
N GLY A 516 0.08 15.09 2.91
CA GLY A 516 -0.47 16.10 2.02
C GLY A 516 -1.96 16.32 2.12
N ARG A 517 -2.43 17.37 1.49
CA ARG A 517 -3.83 17.55 1.16
C ARG A 517 -4.28 16.41 0.23
N LEU A 518 -5.57 16.10 0.26
CA LEU A 518 -6.13 15.11 -0.65
C LEU A 518 -5.86 15.51 -2.11
N PHE A 519 -5.30 14.57 -2.86
CA PHE A 519 -4.96 14.69 -4.27
C PHE A 519 -3.84 15.70 -4.62
N ASP A 520 -3.06 16.15 -3.62
CA ASP A 520 -1.91 17.03 -3.81
C ASP A 520 -0.57 16.32 -3.53
N GLU A 521 -0.37 15.17 -4.13
CA GLU A 521 0.90 14.42 -4.05
C GLU A 521 2.06 15.21 -4.67
N GLY A 522 1.78 16.10 -5.61
CA GLY A 522 2.78 16.97 -6.24
C GLY A 522 3.53 17.85 -5.24
N THR A 523 2.83 18.41 -4.27
CA THR A 523 3.46 19.17 -3.17
C THR A 523 4.38 18.30 -2.31
N LEU A 524 3.98 17.06 -2.03
CA LEU A 524 4.82 16.11 -1.27
C LEU A 524 6.10 15.76 -2.00
N ILE A 525 6.00 15.48 -3.31
CA ILE A 525 7.14 15.16 -4.17
C ILE A 525 8.12 16.35 -4.22
N ARG A 526 7.62 17.55 -4.32
CA ARG A 526 8.39 18.80 -4.31
C ARG A 526 9.13 18.98 -2.98
N LEU A 527 8.48 18.74 -1.84
CA LEU A 527 9.10 18.79 -0.52
C LEU A 527 10.20 17.72 -0.37
N GLY A 528 9.89 16.46 -0.70
CA GLY A 528 10.85 15.37 -0.61
C GLY A 528 12.08 15.59 -1.50
N ARG A 529 11.88 16.08 -2.74
CA ARG A 529 13.00 16.44 -3.62
C ARG A 529 13.89 17.52 -3.03
N SER A 530 13.31 18.55 -2.44
CA SER A 530 14.09 19.61 -1.78
C SER A 530 14.94 19.06 -0.62
N VAL A 531 14.35 18.14 0.18
CA VAL A 531 15.06 17.49 1.28
C VAL A 531 16.22 16.61 0.76
N GLU A 532 15.96 15.80 -0.29
CA GLU A 532 17.01 14.97 -0.90
C GLU A 532 18.17 15.81 -1.43
N GLN A 533 17.89 16.94 -2.07
CA GLN A 533 18.91 17.84 -2.60
C GLN A 533 19.72 18.53 -1.49
N GLY A 534 19.07 18.86 -0.37
CA GLY A 534 19.69 19.63 0.70
C GLY A 534 20.41 18.80 1.77
N LEU A 535 19.98 17.57 2.02
CA LEU A 535 20.43 16.77 3.16
C LEU A 535 21.03 15.41 2.79
N SER A 536 20.63 14.81 1.67
CA SER A 536 21.07 13.47 1.30
C SER A 536 21.33 13.38 -0.20
N PRO A 537 22.39 14.01 -0.71
CA PRO A 537 22.66 14.07 -2.15
C PRO A 537 23.04 12.72 -2.75
N ARG A 538 23.33 11.69 -1.93
CA ARG A 538 23.77 10.37 -2.39
C ARG A 538 22.67 9.33 -2.26
N THR A 539 22.61 8.42 -3.23
CA THR A 539 21.80 7.19 -3.12
C THR A 539 22.42 6.31 -2.06
N LEU A 540 21.66 5.96 -1.03
CA LEU A 540 22.05 4.98 -0.04
C LEU A 540 22.20 3.60 -0.73
N ARG A 541 23.27 2.88 -0.41
CA ARG A 541 23.56 1.55 -0.97
C ARG A 541 23.84 0.56 0.15
N PRO A 542 23.01 -0.47 0.32
CA PRO A 542 23.29 -1.51 1.30
C PRO A 542 24.61 -2.23 1.01
N PRO A 543 25.33 -2.68 2.05
CA PRO A 543 26.61 -3.36 1.92
C PRO A 543 26.43 -4.83 1.52
N LEU A 544 25.71 -5.08 0.42
CA LEU A 544 25.50 -6.41 -0.16
C LEU A 544 26.58 -6.68 -1.20
N GLY A 545 27.26 -7.81 -1.06
CA GLY A 545 28.42 -8.23 -1.86
C GLY A 545 28.21 -8.36 -3.37
#